data_07d251a1d9c8bbb95610b9cbc53e9ccc
#
_entry.id   07d251a1d9c8bbb95610b9cbc53e9ccc
#
_cell.length_a   1.000
_cell.length_b   1.000
_cell.length_c   1.000
_cell.angle_alpha   90.00
_cell.angle_beta   90.00
_cell.angle_gamma   90.00
#
_symmetry.space_group_name_H-M   'P 1'
#
loop_
_entity.id
_entity.type
_entity.pdbx_description
1 polymer ?
#
loop_
_entity_poly.entity_id
_entity_poly.type
_entity_poly.pdbx_seq_one_letter_code
_entity_poly.pdbx_strand_id
1 'polypeptide(L)'
;MPRVVPILLFLTVLWPRLSSSQEEAAAFLGEPDGGRIEALRTAEISEVTKGRGGRSLAFKIKLADGTSGYFKPKQTFSAAHWYSEVAAYYLDRELGLQRVPPTTGRRFQWSELKEAAGRDERVSELGIAADGTVKGAFIWWIPDPLKRVRMGRKWERWVRVQTSLPVTPYQRPVDYRADLNRRPGVREATDPSRAIAQAPDNDERPAELSDLIVFDYLTQNVDRWGGDFTNVRSRGPGGPLIYMDNGAGFWLGEQRLGLMEARLKALQRFRRSTVEAVRNLDIERFSARLRGDPLAPVLNEKQLDGLGQRRRAVLEHVDAMVARFGEARVFAW
;
A
#
# COMPACT_ATOMS: atom_id res chain seq x y z
N MET A 1 -66.52 22.62 -9.18
CA MET A 1 -65.46 21.65 -9.51
C MET A 1 -64.19 22.05 -8.78
N PRO A 2 -63.75 21.31 -7.75
CA PRO A 2 -62.55 21.61 -7.02
C PRO A 2 -61.32 21.07 -7.75
N ARG A 3 -60.29 21.89 -7.89
CA ARG A 3 -58.99 21.54 -8.48
C ARG A 3 -58.19 20.75 -7.45
N VAL A 4 -57.83 19.47 -7.80
CA VAL A 4 -56.92 18.65 -7.07
C VAL A 4 -55.48 19.04 -7.43
N VAL A 5 -54.71 19.52 -6.44
CA VAL A 5 -53.27 19.80 -6.58
C VAL A 5 -52.53 18.51 -6.18
N PRO A 6 -51.66 17.95 -7.02
CA PRO A 6 -50.87 16.81 -6.63
C PRO A 6 -49.74 17.22 -5.67
N ILE A 7 -49.71 16.66 -4.46
CA ILE A 7 -48.60 16.76 -3.53
C ILE A 7 -47.49 15.81 -4.01
N LEU A 8 -46.41 16.39 -4.55
CA LEU A 8 -45.17 15.63 -4.81
C LEU A 8 -44.48 15.32 -3.45
N LEU A 9 -44.57 14.08 -3.01
CA LEU A 9 -43.71 13.60 -1.92
C LEU A 9 -42.29 13.45 -2.44
N PHE A 10 -41.38 14.35 -2.04
CA PHE A 10 -39.94 14.13 -2.16
C PHE A 10 -39.51 13.05 -1.13
N LEU A 11 -39.32 11.83 -1.56
CA LEU A 11 -38.62 10.82 -0.79
C LEU A 11 -37.11 11.20 -0.76
N THR A 12 -36.72 11.88 0.30
CA THR A 12 -35.30 12.02 0.63
C THR A 12 -34.77 10.66 1.06
N VAL A 13 -34.07 9.98 0.16
CA VAL A 13 -33.29 8.80 0.49
C VAL A 13 -32.16 9.26 1.41
N LEU A 14 -32.37 9.10 2.71
CA LEU A 14 -31.30 9.21 3.71
C LEU A 14 -30.32 8.05 3.49
N TRP A 15 -29.26 8.34 2.78
CA TRP A 15 -28.11 7.42 2.77
C TRP A 15 -27.53 7.41 4.19
N PRO A 16 -27.27 6.22 4.76
CA PRO A 16 -26.62 6.18 6.06
C PRO A 16 -25.24 6.82 5.93
N ARG A 17 -25.06 8.00 6.52
CA ARG A 17 -23.73 8.53 6.82
C ARG A 17 -23.08 7.51 7.74
N LEU A 18 -22.02 6.85 7.28
CA LEU A 18 -21.14 6.06 8.15
C LEU A 18 -20.82 6.93 9.36
N SER A 19 -20.97 6.36 10.54
CA SER A 19 -20.85 7.08 11.79
C SER A 19 -19.48 7.77 11.87
N SER A 20 -19.45 9.04 12.18
CA SER A 20 -18.26 9.86 12.41
C SER A 20 -17.23 9.24 13.36
N SER A 21 -17.65 8.32 14.22
CA SER A 21 -16.80 7.61 15.18
C SER A 21 -15.77 6.65 14.57
N GLN A 22 -15.97 6.16 13.33
CA GLN A 22 -14.99 5.27 12.67
C GLN A 22 -13.97 6.05 11.82
N GLU A 23 -14.30 7.23 11.34
CA GLU A 23 -13.31 8.13 10.71
C GLU A 23 -12.40 8.78 11.77
N GLU A 24 -12.91 9.04 12.97
CA GLU A 24 -12.11 9.55 14.10
C GLU A 24 -11.07 8.54 14.61
N ALA A 25 -11.27 7.25 14.39
CA ALA A 25 -10.33 6.19 14.79
C ALA A 25 -9.22 5.90 13.75
N ALA A 26 -9.32 6.45 12.52
CA ALA A 26 -8.29 6.26 11.51
C ALA A 26 -7.03 7.05 11.86
N ALA A 27 -5.88 6.36 11.91
CA ALA A 27 -4.63 6.97 12.32
C ALA A 27 -3.46 6.49 11.46
N PHE A 28 -2.42 7.31 11.34
CA PHE A 28 -1.14 6.98 10.76
C PHE A 28 -0.06 7.06 11.84
N LEU A 29 0.54 5.93 12.17
CA LEU A 29 1.55 5.82 13.24
C LEU A 29 1.05 6.41 14.59
N GLY A 30 -0.21 6.19 14.93
CA GLY A 30 -0.83 6.68 16.15
C GLY A 30 -1.40 8.10 16.09
N GLU A 31 -1.16 8.85 14.99
CA GLU A 31 -1.68 10.20 14.83
C GLU A 31 -2.96 10.20 13.97
N PRO A 32 -4.04 10.88 14.39
CA PRO A 32 -5.30 10.90 13.65
C PRO A 32 -5.15 11.41 12.20
N ASP A 33 -5.87 10.77 11.27
CA ASP A 33 -5.82 11.10 9.83
C ASP A 33 -6.74 12.25 9.43
N GLY A 34 -7.80 12.51 10.17
CA GLY A 34 -8.95 13.32 9.76
C GLY A 34 -8.59 14.65 9.09
N GLY A 35 -7.81 15.49 9.78
CA GLY A 35 -7.39 16.77 9.23
C GLY A 35 -6.53 16.64 7.95
N ARG A 36 -5.68 15.60 7.89
CA ARG A 36 -4.82 15.35 6.70
C ARG A 36 -5.66 14.90 5.50
N ILE A 37 -6.60 13.97 5.71
CA ILE A 37 -7.51 13.50 4.66
C ILE A 37 -8.38 14.64 4.14
N GLU A 38 -8.93 15.46 5.04
CA GLU A 38 -9.75 16.60 4.65
C GLU A 38 -8.95 17.60 3.81
N ALA A 39 -7.75 17.97 4.25
CA ALA A 39 -6.85 18.82 3.47
C ALA A 39 -6.55 18.26 2.07
N LEU A 40 -6.22 16.96 1.99
CA LEU A 40 -5.96 16.30 0.71
C LEU A 40 -7.18 16.32 -0.21
N ARG A 41 -8.40 16.27 0.33
CA ARG A 41 -9.65 16.26 -0.45
C ARG A 41 -10.05 17.64 -0.95
N THR A 42 -9.89 18.67 -0.12
CA THR A 42 -10.59 19.95 -0.31
C THR A 42 -9.68 21.16 -0.51
N ALA A 43 -8.48 21.17 0.11
CA ALA A 43 -7.64 22.36 0.10
C ALA A 43 -7.13 22.71 -1.32
N GLU A 44 -7.03 23.99 -1.61
CA GLU A 44 -6.56 24.53 -2.89
C GLU A 44 -5.05 24.32 -3.07
N ILE A 45 -4.63 24.28 -4.35
CA ILE A 45 -3.20 24.18 -4.69
C ILE A 45 -2.54 25.54 -4.47
N SER A 46 -1.36 25.52 -3.82
CA SER A 46 -0.48 26.70 -3.75
C SER A 46 0.77 26.55 -4.62
N GLU A 47 1.29 25.32 -4.79
CA GLU A 47 2.49 25.05 -5.58
C GLU A 47 2.48 23.63 -6.12
N VAL A 48 2.95 23.43 -7.35
CA VAL A 48 3.14 22.12 -7.97
C VAL A 48 4.58 21.97 -8.42
N THR A 49 5.19 20.85 -8.07
CA THR A 49 6.52 20.45 -8.57
C THR A 49 6.46 19.03 -9.10
N LYS A 50 7.27 18.74 -10.14
CA LYS A 50 7.39 17.37 -10.66
C LYS A 50 8.03 16.47 -9.63
N GLY A 51 7.46 15.28 -9.41
CA GLY A 51 8.06 14.23 -8.59
C GLY A 51 9.41 13.76 -9.13
N ARG A 52 10.34 13.52 -8.23
CA ARG A 52 11.68 13.04 -8.59
C ARG A 52 11.75 11.51 -8.45
N GLY A 53 12.28 10.86 -9.49
CA GLY A 53 12.48 9.40 -9.53
C GLY A 53 11.20 8.62 -9.88
N GLY A 54 11.36 7.28 -9.99
CA GLY A 54 10.31 6.38 -10.41
C GLY A 54 10.04 6.32 -11.91
N ARG A 55 9.35 5.26 -12.35
CA ARG A 55 8.96 5.07 -13.77
C ARG A 55 7.75 5.92 -14.14
N SER A 56 6.79 6.07 -13.24
CA SER A 56 5.55 6.82 -13.46
C SER A 56 5.74 8.32 -13.22
N LEU A 57 5.03 9.16 -14.00
CA LEU A 57 4.98 10.58 -13.75
C LEU A 57 4.14 10.85 -12.49
N ALA A 58 4.65 11.69 -11.60
CA ALA A 58 3.97 12.08 -10.39
C ALA A 58 4.30 13.53 -10.02
N PHE A 59 3.52 14.12 -9.11
CA PHE A 59 3.66 15.51 -8.70
C PHE A 59 3.69 15.63 -7.18
N LYS A 60 4.58 16.46 -6.66
CA LYS A 60 4.49 16.95 -5.29
C LYS A 60 3.70 18.26 -5.33
N ILE A 61 2.62 18.31 -4.59
CA ILE A 61 1.68 19.43 -4.55
C ILE A 61 1.65 19.98 -3.13
N LYS A 62 1.90 21.26 -2.98
CA LYS A 62 1.68 21.99 -1.73
C LYS A 62 0.30 22.62 -1.77
N LEU A 63 -0.44 22.51 -0.68
CA LEU A 63 -1.78 23.05 -0.52
C LEU A 63 -1.74 24.38 0.24
N ALA A 64 -2.80 25.17 0.12
CA ALA A 64 -2.89 26.51 0.71
C ALA A 64 -2.84 26.51 2.24
N ASP A 65 -3.25 25.42 2.88
CA ASP A 65 -3.16 25.22 4.34
C ASP A 65 -1.75 24.80 4.83
N GLY A 66 -0.77 24.72 3.91
CA GLY A 66 0.58 24.27 4.19
C GLY A 66 0.81 22.76 4.11
N THR A 67 -0.24 21.96 4.03
CA THR A 67 -0.16 20.50 3.79
C THR A 67 0.50 20.24 2.43
N SER A 68 1.25 19.14 2.33
CA SER A 68 1.79 18.68 1.05
C SER A 68 1.33 17.28 0.76
N GLY A 69 1.11 16.97 -0.51
CA GLY A 69 0.79 15.64 -0.98
C GLY A 69 1.60 15.22 -2.20
N TYR A 70 1.64 13.92 -2.44
CA TYR A 70 2.24 13.32 -3.62
C TYR A 70 1.14 12.74 -4.50
N PHE A 71 0.93 13.35 -5.66
CA PHE A 71 -0.12 12.95 -6.59
C PHE A 71 0.43 11.95 -7.60
N LYS A 72 -0.16 10.77 -7.62
CA LYS A 72 0.09 9.71 -8.61
C LYS A 72 -1.11 9.64 -9.57
N PRO A 73 -1.04 10.30 -10.74
CA PRO A 73 -2.13 10.32 -11.71
C PRO A 73 -2.39 8.95 -12.33
N LYS A 74 -3.61 8.75 -12.84
CA LYS A 74 -3.92 7.61 -13.71
C LYS A 74 -3.00 7.64 -14.94
N GLN A 75 -2.32 6.54 -15.20
CA GLN A 75 -1.39 6.36 -16.31
C GLN A 75 -1.61 5.02 -17.01
N THR A 76 -1.13 4.89 -18.23
CA THR A 76 -1.17 3.64 -18.99
C THR A 76 -0.10 2.64 -18.55
N PHE A 77 0.91 3.10 -17.80
CA PHE A 77 1.93 2.20 -17.24
C PHE A 77 1.31 1.17 -16.30
N SER A 78 1.55 -0.11 -16.60
CA SER A 78 0.83 -1.24 -16.02
C SER A 78 1.08 -1.50 -14.52
N ALA A 79 2.06 -0.87 -13.89
CA ALA A 79 2.35 -1.00 -12.46
C ALA A 79 2.14 0.32 -11.69
N ALA A 80 1.33 1.23 -12.26
CA ALA A 80 1.00 2.53 -11.64
C ALA A 80 -0.50 2.67 -11.41
N HIS A 81 -1.07 1.75 -10.65
CA HIS A 81 -2.49 1.74 -10.34
C HIS A 81 -2.81 2.75 -9.24
N TRP A 82 -3.36 3.93 -9.59
CA TRP A 82 -3.78 4.92 -8.61
C TRP A 82 -4.77 4.36 -7.59
N TYR A 83 -5.71 3.52 -8.05
CA TYR A 83 -6.72 2.89 -7.20
C TYR A 83 -6.09 1.95 -6.15
N SER A 84 -4.94 1.36 -6.45
CA SER A 84 -4.22 0.50 -5.51
C SER A 84 -3.63 1.27 -4.34
N GLU A 85 -3.13 2.49 -4.54
CA GLU A 85 -2.67 3.37 -3.46
C GLU A 85 -3.83 3.72 -2.51
N VAL A 86 -5.00 4.07 -3.07
CA VAL A 86 -6.20 4.39 -2.29
C VAL A 86 -6.71 3.16 -1.54
N ALA A 87 -6.88 2.02 -2.24
CA ALA A 87 -7.38 0.80 -1.62
C ALA A 87 -6.44 0.27 -0.52
N ALA A 88 -5.12 0.41 -0.71
CA ALA A 88 -4.13 0.03 0.29
C ALA A 88 -4.28 0.86 1.58
N TYR A 89 -4.54 2.17 1.48
CA TYR A 89 -4.81 3.01 2.64
C TYR A 89 -6.05 2.53 3.42
N TYR A 90 -7.16 2.31 2.72
CA TYR A 90 -8.38 1.83 3.38
C TYR A 90 -8.20 0.45 4.01
N LEU A 91 -7.49 -0.47 3.34
CA LEU A 91 -7.21 -1.81 3.87
C LEU A 91 -6.31 -1.75 5.11
N ASP A 92 -5.29 -0.91 5.10
CA ASP A 92 -4.41 -0.69 6.24
C ASP A 92 -5.19 -0.22 7.48
N ARG A 93 -6.17 0.67 7.29
CA ARG A 93 -7.05 1.16 8.38
C ARG A 93 -8.04 0.09 8.84
N GLU A 94 -8.55 -0.73 7.91
CA GLU A 94 -9.43 -1.86 8.25
C GLU A 94 -8.69 -2.94 9.07
N LEU A 95 -7.40 -3.12 8.79
CA LEU A 95 -6.53 -4.06 9.54
C LEU A 95 -5.90 -3.44 10.79
N GLY A 96 -6.09 -2.16 11.06
CA GLY A 96 -5.51 -1.46 12.20
C GLY A 96 -3.98 -1.35 12.17
N LEU A 97 -3.33 -1.50 11.01
CA LEU A 97 -1.87 -1.48 10.90
C LEU A 97 -1.26 -0.08 11.03
N GLN A 98 -1.98 0.95 10.56
CA GLN A 98 -1.58 2.36 10.65
C GLN A 98 -0.22 2.68 9.98
N ARG A 99 0.11 1.99 8.89
CA ARG A 99 1.42 2.07 8.22
C ARG A 99 1.38 2.73 6.84
N VAL A 100 0.21 2.77 6.19
CA VAL A 100 0.03 3.47 4.91
C VAL A 100 -0.26 4.95 5.19
N PRO A 101 0.47 5.89 4.57
CA PRO A 101 0.18 7.32 4.72
C PRO A 101 -1.26 7.66 4.32
N PRO A 102 -1.89 8.67 4.94
CA PRO A 102 -3.21 9.16 4.55
C PRO A 102 -3.28 9.36 3.04
N THR A 103 -4.26 8.73 2.40
CA THR A 103 -4.39 8.69 0.93
C THR A 103 -5.83 8.78 0.53
N THR A 104 -6.14 9.57 -0.48
CA THR A 104 -7.48 9.72 -1.06
C THR A 104 -7.39 9.81 -2.58
N GLY A 105 -8.48 9.49 -3.26
CA GLY A 105 -8.64 9.83 -4.66
C GLY A 105 -8.89 11.33 -4.85
N ARG A 106 -8.25 11.94 -5.86
CA ARG A 106 -8.51 13.35 -6.23
C ARG A 106 -8.41 13.56 -7.73
N ARG A 107 -9.12 14.56 -8.24
CA ARG A 107 -8.99 15.08 -9.60
C ARG A 107 -8.35 16.45 -9.54
N PHE A 108 -7.44 16.71 -10.47
CA PHE A 108 -6.86 18.02 -10.70
C PHE A 108 -7.08 18.42 -12.16
N GLN A 109 -7.17 19.71 -12.46
CA GLN A 109 -7.13 20.19 -13.83
C GLN A 109 -5.74 20.00 -14.40
N TRP A 110 -5.63 19.49 -15.62
CA TRP A 110 -4.32 19.34 -16.27
C TRP A 110 -3.61 20.68 -16.41
N SER A 111 -4.36 21.77 -16.57
CA SER A 111 -3.82 23.14 -16.60
C SER A 111 -3.00 23.49 -15.34
N GLU A 112 -3.34 22.93 -14.17
CA GLU A 112 -2.64 23.16 -12.91
C GLU A 112 -1.31 22.37 -12.81
N LEU A 113 -1.20 21.27 -13.56
CA LEU A 113 -0.07 20.33 -13.47
C LEU A 113 0.92 20.46 -14.64
N LYS A 114 0.46 20.96 -15.79
CA LYS A 114 1.21 20.89 -17.05
C LYS A 114 2.54 21.66 -17.03
N GLU A 115 2.59 22.78 -16.32
CA GLU A 115 3.81 23.58 -16.21
C GLU A 115 4.90 22.81 -15.46
N ALA A 116 4.56 22.19 -14.32
CA ALA A 116 5.46 21.35 -13.55
C ALA A 116 5.90 20.10 -14.33
N ALA A 117 5.04 19.52 -15.17
CA ALA A 117 5.39 18.39 -16.03
C ALA A 117 6.43 18.78 -17.09
N GLY A 118 6.34 20.00 -17.62
CA GLY A 118 7.24 20.48 -18.67
C GLY A 118 7.19 19.61 -19.92
N ARG A 119 8.35 19.23 -20.45
CA ARG A 119 8.53 18.37 -21.64
C ARG A 119 8.73 16.90 -21.30
N ASP A 120 8.21 16.43 -20.18
CA ASP A 120 8.38 15.04 -19.78
C ASP A 120 7.59 14.09 -20.70
N GLU A 121 8.28 13.14 -21.34
CA GLU A 121 7.69 12.21 -22.32
C GLU A 121 6.55 11.36 -21.72
N ARG A 122 6.59 11.12 -20.39
CA ARG A 122 5.57 10.37 -19.67
C ARG A 122 4.21 11.08 -19.61
N VAL A 123 4.12 12.35 -20.03
CA VAL A 123 2.84 13.06 -20.19
C VAL A 123 1.93 12.32 -21.16
N SER A 124 2.46 11.69 -22.20
CA SER A 124 1.70 10.88 -23.16
C SER A 124 1.04 9.65 -22.54
N GLU A 125 1.49 9.21 -21.37
CA GLU A 125 0.91 8.08 -20.62
C GLU A 125 -0.24 8.50 -19.69
N LEU A 126 -0.46 9.79 -19.48
CA LEU A 126 -1.49 10.28 -18.56
C LEU A 126 -2.91 10.06 -19.10
N GLY A 127 -3.79 9.58 -18.23
CA GLY A 127 -5.22 9.47 -18.52
C GLY A 127 -5.95 10.79 -18.33
N ILE A 128 -5.70 11.77 -19.20
CA ILE A 128 -6.40 13.07 -19.20
C ILE A 128 -7.80 12.85 -19.76
N ALA A 129 -8.83 13.24 -19.02
CA ALA A 129 -10.22 13.13 -19.44
C ALA A 129 -10.60 14.26 -20.43
N ALA A 130 -11.73 14.10 -21.11
CA ALA A 130 -12.21 15.10 -22.10
C ALA A 130 -12.49 16.47 -21.48
N ASP A 131 -12.83 16.53 -20.18
CA ASP A 131 -13.03 17.75 -19.42
C ASP A 131 -11.71 18.40 -18.93
N GLY A 132 -10.57 17.88 -19.36
CA GLY A 132 -9.24 18.35 -18.97
C GLY A 132 -8.80 17.91 -17.58
N THR A 133 -9.55 17.06 -16.89
CA THR A 133 -9.17 16.58 -15.55
C THR A 133 -8.26 15.35 -15.62
N VAL A 134 -7.43 15.21 -14.60
CA VAL A 134 -6.60 14.03 -14.36
C VAL A 134 -6.93 13.48 -12.98
N LYS A 135 -7.42 12.24 -12.91
CA LYS A 135 -7.67 11.57 -11.65
C LYS A 135 -6.47 10.76 -11.18
N GLY A 136 -6.31 10.63 -9.87
CA GLY A 136 -5.21 9.84 -9.30
C GLY A 136 -5.31 9.69 -7.80
N ALA A 137 -4.34 8.99 -7.22
CA ALA A 137 -4.15 8.93 -5.78
C ALA A 137 -3.39 10.17 -5.30
N PHE A 138 -3.86 10.79 -4.25
CA PHE A 138 -3.21 11.90 -3.59
C PHE A 138 -2.83 11.47 -2.17
N ILE A 139 -1.53 11.34 -1.93
CA ILE A 139 -0.92 10.71 -0.77
C ILE A 139 -0.30 11.80 0.09
N TRP A 140 -0.60 11.85 1.38
CA TRP A 140 0.01 12.80 2.28
C TRP A 140 1.55 12.67 2.25
N TRP A 141 2.21 13.81 2.04
CA TRP A 141 3.67 13.87 2.01
C TRP A 141 4.22 13.82 3.42
N ILE A 142 4.95 12.76 3.74
CA ILE A 142 5.66 12.64 5.01
C ILE A 142 6.82 13.64 5.01
N PRO A 143 6.84 14.61 5.95
CA PRO A 143 7.89 15.64 5.95
C PRO A 143 9.28 15.07 6.23
N ASP A 144 9.36 14.01 7.01
CA ASP A 144 10.62 13.38 7.38
C ASP A 144 11.21 12.57 6.21
N PRO A 145 12.53 12.59 6.00
CA PRO A 145 13.15 11.78 4.97
C PRO A 145 13.08 10.30 5.34
N LEU A 146 12.37 9.52 4.52
CA LEU A 146 12.29 8.08 4.68
C LEU A 146 13.58 7.39 4.25
N LYS A 147 14.08 6.50 5.09
CA LYS A 147 15.28 5.72 4.83
C LYS A 147 14.92 4.27 4.53
N ARG A 148 15.67 3.66 3.61
CA ARG A 148 15.55 2.23 3.35
C ARG A 148 15.99 1.44 4.59
N VAL A 149 15.19 0.46 4.97
CA VAL A 149 15.56 -0.46 6.04
C VAL A 149 16.67 -1.39 5.52
N ARG A 150 17.78 -1.44 6.25
CA ARG A 150 18.87 -2.35 5.93
C ARG A 150 18.57 -3.72 6.54
N MET A 151 18.07 -4.61 5.70
CA MET A 151 17.92 -6.01 6.09
C MET A 151 19.17 -6.76 5.64
N GLY A 152 19.87 -7.39 6.58
CA GLY A 152 21.01 -8.25 6.26
C GLY A 152 20.58 -9.47 5.46
N ARG A 153 21.55 -10.18 4.84
CA ARG A 153 21.25 -11.49 4.22
C ARG A 153 20.60 -12.40 5.25
N LYS A 154 19.63 -13.21 4.82
CA LYS A 154 18.89 -14.18 5.66
C LYS A 154 17.99 -13.54 6.73
N TRP A 155 17.57 -12.28 6.53
CA TRP A 155 16.62 -11.61 7.42
C TRP A 155 15.31 -12.42 7.59
N GLU A 156 14.95 -13.22 6.61
CA GLU A 156 13.76 -14.07 6.66
C GLU A 156 13.78 -15.08 7.82
N ARG A 157 14.94 -15.32 8.43
CA ARG A 157 15.03 -16.12 9.66
C ARG A 157 14.25 -15.50 10.82
N TRP A 158 14.12 -14.20 10.84
CA TRP A 158 13.37 -13.49 11.88
C TRP A 158 11.89 -13.86 11.89
N VAL A 159 11.32 -14.14 10.72
CA VAL A 159 9.90 -14.45 10.52
C VAL A 159 9.64 -15.96 10.34
N ARG A 160 10.61 -16.82 10.71
CA ARG A 160 10.54 -18.28 10.58
C ARG A 160 10.74 -18.99 11.90
N VAL A 161 10.03 -20.09 12.04
CA VAL A 161 10.27 -21.11 13.08
C VAL A 161 11.40 -22.04 12.65
N GLN A 162 11.39 -22.47 11.39
CA GLN A 162 12.41 -23.32 10.80
C GLN A 162 13.37 -22.48 9.96
N THR A 163 14.62 -22.38 10.40
CA THR A 163 15.61 -21.45 9.83
C THR A 163 16.54 -22.06 8.77
N SER A 164 16.43 -23.37 8.51
CA SER A 164 17.36 -24.14 7.65
C SER A 164 17.07 -24.10 6.15
N LEU A 165 16.05 -23.33 5.69
CA LEU A 165 15.69 -23.28 4.27
C LEU A 165 16.74 -22.51 3.45
N PRO A 166 17.29 -23.10 2.36
CA PRO A 166 18.50 -22.59 1.71
C PRO A 166 18.26 -21.38 0.78
N VAL A 167 17.10 -21.28 0.13
CA VAL A 167 16.76 -20.20 -0.81
C VAL A 167 15.41 -19.61 -0.47
N THR A 168 15.32 -18.30 -0.49
CA THR A 168 14.08 -17.60 -0.15
C THR A 168 13.44 -16.97 -1.39
N PRO A 169 12.12 -16.82 -1.40
CA PRO A 169 11.42 -16.15 -2.50
C PRO A 169 11.70 -14.64 -2.56
N TYR A 170 12.42 -14.09 -1.62
CA TYR A 170 12.87 -12.70 -1.58
C TYR A 170 14.25 -12.50 -2.22
N GLN A 171 15.06 -13.57 -2.27
CA GLN A 171 16.38 -13.58 -2.89
C GLN A 171 16.37 -14.47 -4.14
N ARG A 172 15.70 -14.01 -5.21
CA ARG A 172 15.61 -14.80 -6.44
C ARG A 172 16.92 -14.80 -7.22
N PRO A 173 17.32 -15.94 -7.82
CA PRO A 173 18.44 -16.00 -8.76
C PRO A 173 18.27 -15.07 -9.97
N VAL A 174 17.01 -14.78 -10.37
CA VAL A 174 16.69 -13.89 -11.50
C VAL A 174 16.94 -12.42 -11.13
N ASP A 175 16.52 -12.02 -9.93
CA ASP A 175 16.77 -10.65 -9.44
C ASP A 175 18.26 -10.44 -9.20
N TYR A 176 18.94 -11.45 -8.72
CA TYR A 176 20.38 -11.49 -8.54
C TYR A 176 21.15 -11.41 -9.86
N ARG A 177 20.73 -12.15 -10.90
CA ARG A 177 21.36 -12.08 -12.24
C ARG A 177 21.08 -10.76 -12.95
N ALA A 178 19.90 -10.18 -12.78
CA ALA A 178 19.56 -8.88 -13.33
C ALA A 178 20.39 -7.77 -12.70
N ASP A 179 20.68 -7.84 -11.40
CA ASP A 179 21.56 -6.89 -10.71
C ASP A 179 23.03 -7.07 -11.09
N LEU A 180 23.49 -8.30 -11.29
CA LEU A 180 24.84 -8.59 -11.79
C LEU A 180 25.06 -8.05 -13.22
N ASN A 181 24.04 -8.17 -14.07
CA ASN A 181 24.10 -7.65 -15.45
C ASN A 181 24.03 -6.13 -15.54
N ARG A 182 23.43 -5.46 -14.54
CA ARG A 182 23.34 -3.98 -14.49
C ARG A 182 24.62 -3.32 -13.99
N ARG A 183 25.51 -4.05 -13.34
CA ARG A 183 26.78 -3.54 -12.82
C ARG A 183 27.94 -4.47 -13.17
N PRO A 184 28.47 -4.41 -14.42
CA PRO A 184 29.67 -5.13 -14.77
C PRO A 184 30.82 -4.70 -13.84
N GLY A 185 31.39 -5.62 -13.09
CA GLY A 185 32.52 -5.35 -12.21
C GLY A 185 32.24 -5.31 -10.70
N VAL A 186 30.98 -5.38 -10.28
CA VAL A 186 30.67 -5.68 -8.88
C VAL A 186 30.83 -7.20 -8.68
N ARG A 187 32.07 -7.63 -8.45
CA ARG A 187 32.29 -8.92 -7.78
C ARG A 187 31.42 -8.92 -6.53
N GLU A 188 30.67 -9.99 -6.33
CA GLU A 188 30.15 -10.29 -5.00
C GLU A 188 31.28 -10.10 -4.01
N ALA A 189 31.30 -8.98 -3.32
CA ALA A 189 32.11 -8.89 -2.15
C ALA A 189 31.55 -9.97 -1.23
N THR A 190 32.22 -11.11 -1.17
CA THR A 190 32.09 -12.09 -0.13
C THR A 190 32.56 -11.42 1.16
N ASP A 191 31.84 -10.37 1.54
CA ASP A 191 31.99 -9.75 2.85
C ASP A 191 31.42 -10.77 3.85
N PRO A 192 32.25 -11.44 4.64
CA PRO A 192 31.77 -12.42 5.62
C PRO A 192 30.77 -11.78 6.60
N SER A 193 30.87 -10.46 6.84
CA SER A 193 29.92 -9.73 7.67
C SER A 193 28.50 -9.66 7.08
N ARG A 194 28.37 -9.77 5.74
CA ARG A 194 27.08 -9.90 5.06
C ARG A 194 26.50 -11.33 5.11
N ALA A 195 27.28 -12.31 5.46
CA ALA A 195 26.84 -13.70 5.60
C ALA A 195 26.17 -13.99 6.95
N ILE A 196 26.37 -13.14 7.94
CA ILE A 196 25.74 -13.24 9.25
C ILE A 196 24.40 -12.51 9.17
N ALA A 197 23.31 -13.18 9.58
CA ALA A 197 22.05 -12.49 9.79
C ALA A 197 22.30 -11.37 10.81
N GLN A 198 22.26 -10.10 10.34
CA GLN A 198 22.31 -8.98 11.26
C GLN A 198 21.10 -9.07 12.20
N ALA A 199 21.28 -8.70 13.45
CA ALA A 199 20.14 -8.49 14.34
C ALA A 199 19.21 -7.45 13.74
N PRO A 200 17.88 -7.56 13.96
CA PRO A 200 16.96 -6.50 13.58
C PRO A 200 17.36 -5.17 14.27
N ASP A 201 17.07 -4.06 13.62
CA ASP A 201 17.39 -2.71 14.12
C ASP A 201 16.49 -2.25 15.28
N ASN A 202 15.41 -3.00 15.55
CA ASN A 202 14.58 -2.94 16.75
C ASN A 202 13.89 -4.29 16.98
N ASP A 203 13.37 -4.50 18.19
CA ASP A 203 12.75 -5.79 18.58
C ASP A 203 11.41 -6.03 17.86
N GLU A 204 10.71 -4.98 17.43
CA GLU A 204 9.45 -5.06 16.68
C GLU A 204 9.64 -5.35 15.18
N ARG A 205 10.84 -5.16 14.63
CA ARG A 205 11.11 -5.28 13.21
C ARG A 205 10.70 -6.65 12.61
N PRO A 206 10.94 -7.79 13.28
CA PRO A 206 10.47 -9.07 12.78
C PRO A 206 8.94 -9.14 12.64
N ALA A 207 8.21 -8.63 13.64
CA ALA A 207 6.76 -8.56 13.61
C ALA A 207 6.26 -7.61 12.51
N GLU A 208 6.85 -6.42 12.39
CA GLU A 208 6.50 -5.46 11.33
C GLU A 208 6.73 -6.02 9.91
N LEU A 209 7.80 -6.81 9.72
CA LEU A 209 8.05 -7.47 8.43
C LEU A 209 7.04 -8.58 8.16
N SER A 210 6.63 -9.32 9.19
CA SER A 210 5.54 -10.30 9.07
C SER A 210 4.24 -9.61 8.65
N ASP A 211 3.86 -8.52 9.33
CA ASP A 211 2.69 -7.71 9.01
C ASP A 211 2.75 -7.17 7.57
N LEU A 212 3.92 -6.67 7.13
CA LEU A 212 4.12 -6.18 5.77
C LEU A 212 3.98 -7.29 4.73
N ILE A 213 4.47 -8.50 4.99
CA ILE A 213 4.33 -9.65 4.08
C ILE A 213 2.85 -10.03 3.92
N VAL A 214 2.11 -10.10 5.02
CA VAL A 214 0.67 -10.35 5.00
C VAL A 214 -0.06 -9.26 4.23
N PHE A 215 0.25 -7.99 4.50
CA PHE A 215 -0.35 -6.85 3.82
C PHE A 215 -0.07 -6.86 2.32
N ASP A 216 1.19 -7.07 1.91
CA ASP A 216 1.57 -7.14 0.50
C ASP A 216 0.92 -8.33 -0.21
N TYR A 217 0.71 -9.45 0.48
CA TYR A 217 -0.05 -10.58 -0.08
C TYR A 217 -1.52 -10.21 -0.29
N LEU A 218 -2.17 -9.60 0.69
CA LEU A 218 -3.56 -9.17 0.61
C LEU A 218 -3.78 -8.13 -0.49
N THR A 219 -2.88 -7.15 -0.60
CA THR A 219 -2.93 -6.12 -1.66
C THR A 219 -2.40 -6.62 -3.01
N GLN A 220 -1.79 -7.81 -3.05
CA GLN A 220 -1.08 -8.32 -4.23
C GLN A 220 0.03 -7.35 -4.72
N ASN A 221 0.70 -6.68 -3.80
CA ASN A 221 1.79 -5.76 -4.15
C ASN A 221 3.06 -6.54 -4.51
N VAL A 222 3.32 -6.62 -5.80
CA VAL A 222 4.43 -7.43 -6.34
C VAL A 222 5.78 -6.73 -6.31
N ASP A 223 5.81 -5.40 -6.17
CA ASP A 223 7.01 -4.57 -6.35
C ASP A 223 7.73 -4.19 -5.05
N ARG A 224 7.09 -4.37 -3.89
CA ARG A 224 7.70 -4.03 -2.59
C ARG A 224 9.11 -4.57 -2.39
N TRP A 225 9.31 -5.81 -2.76
CA TRP A 225 10.50 -6.60 -2.48
C TRP A 225 11.49 -6.63 -3.64
N GLY A 226 11.27 -5.82 -4.66
CA GLY A 226 12.18 -5.65 -5.78
C GLY A 226 13.34 -4.70 -5.48
N GLY A 227 14.36 -4.71 -6.33
CA GLY A 227 15.42 -3.71 -6.35
C GLY A 227 16.15 -3.54 -5.02
N ASP A 228 16.56 -4.63 -4.37
CA ASP A 228 17.28 -4.60 -3.09
C ASP A 228 16.43 -3.93 -1.95
N PHE A 229 15.13 -4.25 -1.95
CA PHE A 229 14.14 -3.78 -0.96
C PHE A 229 13.98 -2.25 -0.92
N THR A 230 14.03 -1.61 -2.08
CA THR A 230 14.00 -0.15 -2.19
C THR A 230 12.75 0.46 -1.57
N ASN A 231 11.61 -0.25 -1.62
CA ASN A 231 10.32 0.20 -1.11
C ASN A 231 10.02 -0.23 0.35
N VAL A 232 10.98 -0.86 1.03
CA VAL A 232 10.87 -1.11 2.48
C VAL A 232 11.51 0.05 3.23
N ARG A 233 10.68 0.94 3.77
CA ARG A 233 11.08 2.23 4.32
C ARG A 233 10.66 2.42 5.78
N SER A 234 11.44 3.24 6.48
CA SER A 234 11.15 3.70 7.84
C SER A 234 11.57 5.17 8.02
N ARG A 235 11.15 5.81 9.10
CA ARG A 235 11.58 7.18 9.47
C ARG A 235 13.05 7.26 9.94
N GLY A 236 13.80 6.18 9.89
CA GLY A 236 15.20 6.12 10.29
C GLY A 236 15.53 4.78 10.97
N PRO A 237 16.76 4.62 11.48
CA PRO A 237 17.14 3.40 12.19
C PRO A 237 16.20 3.15 13.38
N GLY A 238 15.65 1.94 13.49
CA GLY A 238 14.73 1.56 14.54
C GLY A 238 13.34 2.21 14.46
N GLY A 239 13.07 3.08 13.49
CA GLY A 239 11.74 3.67 13.30
C GLY A 239 10.74 2.67 12.69
N PRO A 240 9.41 2.90 12.87
CA PRO A 240 8.38 2.03 12.34
C PRO A 240 8.41 1.95 10.82
N LEU A 241 8.04 0.78 10.27
CA LEU A 241 7.87 0.61 8.82
C LEU A 241 6.75 1.50 8.30
N ILE A 242 6.94 2.02 7.09
CA ILE A 242 5.95 2.79 6.36
C ILE A 242 5.67 2.08 5.04
N TYR A 243 4.40 1.75 4.79
CA TYR A 243 3.97 1.01 3.62
C TYR A 243 3.62 1.98 2.49
N MET A 244 4.65 2.46 1.82
CA MET A 244 4.52 3.36 0.68
C MET A 244 4.67 2.61 -0.65
N ASP A 245 4.30 3.26 -1.75
CA ASP A 245 4.42 2.73 -3.11
C ASP A 245 3.62 1.45 -3.33
N ASN A 246 2.31 1.58 -3.15
CA ASN A 246 1.35 0.48 -3.28
C ASN A 246 0.74 0.40 -4.70
N GLY A 247 1.21 1.20 -5.65
CA GLY A 247 0.65 1.28 -7.01
C GLY A 247 0.76 -0.01 -7.82
N ALA A 248 1.63 -0.94 -7.44
CA ALA A 248 1.76 -2.24 -8.09
C ALA A 248 0.91 -3.35 -7.43
N GLY A 249 -0.21 -2.98 -6.82
CA GLY A 249 -1.13 -3.91 -6.16
C GLY A 249 -2.49 -4.02 -6.86
N PHE A 250 -3.37 -4.82 -6.26
CA PHE A 250 -4.76 -5.03 -6.69
C PHE A 250 -4.93 -5.28 -8.20
N TRP A 251 -4.09 -6.14 -8.74
CA TRP A 251 -4.12 -6.52 -10.16
C TRP A 251 -5.44 -7.18 -10.54
N LEU A 252 -5.82 -7.01 -11.80
CA LEU A 252 -6.88 -7.79 -12.40
C LEU A 252 -6.32 -9.17 -12.78
N GLY A 253 -6.74 -10.21 -12.04
CA GLY A 253 -6.30 -11.57 -12.27
C GLY A 253 -5.10 -12.02 -11.45
N GLU A 254 -4.54 -13.18 -11.81
CA GLU A 254 -3.54 -13.91 -11.02
C GLU A 254 -2.09 -13.54 -11.36
N GLN A 255 -1.86 -12.35 -11.88
CA GLN A 255 -0.51 -11.94 -12.28
C GLN A 255 0.47 -12.02 -11.11
N ARG A 256 1.56 -12.79 -11.31
CA ARG A 256 2.62 -13.01 -10.31
C ARG A 256 2.14 -13.64 -8.99
N LEU A 257 0.95 -14.25 -8.96
CA LEU A 257 0.40 -14.87 -7.75
C LEU A 257 1.34 -15.96 -7.20
N GLY A 258 1.92 -16.81 -8.05
CA GLY A 258 2.88 -17.82 -7.62
C GLY A 258 4.09 -17.28 -6.85
N LEU A 259 4.57 -16.06 -7.17
CA LEU A 259 5.61 -15.40 -6.39
C LEU A 259 5.09 -14.96 -5.01
N MET A 260 3.88 -14.40 -4.99
CA MET A 260 3.25 -13.96 -3.74
C MET A 260 2.96 -15.13 -2.81
N GLU A 261 2.48 -16.25 -3.35
CA GLU A 261 2.29 -17.49 -2.60
C GLU A 261 3.61 -18.04 -2.03
N ALA A 262 4.68 -18.03 -2.82
CA ALA A 262 5.98 -18.48 -2.34
C ALA A 262 6.49 -17.59 -1.17
N ARG A 263 6.20 -16.28 -1.22
CA ARG A 263 6.51 -15.35 -0.14
C ARG A 263 5.68 -15.62 1.11
N LEU A 264 4.37 -15.81 0.96
CA LEU A 264 3.50 -16.18 2.08
C LEU A 264 3.92 -17.51 2.70
N LYS A 265 4.17 -18.55 1.90
CA LYS A 265 4.63 -19.87 2.37
C LYS A 265 5.96 -19.83 3.13
N ALA A 266 6.78 -18.82 2.87
CA ALA A 266 8.04 -18.61 3.60
C ALA A 266 7.83 -17.97 4.99
N LEU A 267 6.69 -17.37 5.25
CA LEU A 267 6.33 -16.77 6.52
C LEU A 267 5.79 -17.83 7.48
N GLN A 268 6.33 -17.93 8.70
CA GLN A 268 5.96 -18.94 9.68
C GLN A 268 5.67 -18.38 11.08
N ARG A 269 5.90 -17.08 11.28
CA ARG A 269 5.64 -16.37 12.53
C ARG A 269 4.80 -15.14 12.25
N PHE A 270 3.81 -14.91 13.07
CA PHE A 270 2.80 -13.87 12.85
C PHE A 270 2.55 -13.08 14.12
N ARG A 271 2.13 -11.83 13.97
CA ARG A 271 1.53 -11.07 15.05
C ARG A 271 0.07 -11.51 15.21
N ARG A 272 -0.32 -11.89 16.42
CA ARG A 272 -1.67 -12.38 16.71
C ARG A 272 -2.74 -11.35 16.33
N SER A 273 -2.57 -10.10 16.71
CA SER A 273 -3.52 -9.04 16.40
C SER A 273 -3.73 -8.83 14.89
N THR A 274 -2.67 -8.96 14.09
CA THR A 274 -2.77 -8.86 12.62
C THR A 274 -3.57 -10.02 12.04
N VAL A 275 -3.34 -11.25 12.52
CA VAL A 275 -4.12 -12.42 12.07
C VAL A 275 -5.59 -12.29 12.47
N GLU A 276 -5.87 -11.81 13.67
CA GLU A 276 -7.25 -11.54 14.13
C GLU A 276 -7.92 -10.46 13.28
N ALA A 277 -7.21 -9.39 12.94
CA ALA A 277 -7.72 -8.37 12.03
C ALA A 277 -8.02 -8.93 10.63
N VAL A 278 -7.15 -9.79 10.09
CA VAL A 278 -7.41 -10.49 8.81
C VAL A 278 -8.63 -11.42 8.94
N ARG A 279 -8.80 -12.11 10.07
CA ARG A 279 -9.97 -12.97 10.34
C ARG A 279 -11.26 -12.20 10.38
N ASN A 280 -11.23 -10.99 10.93
CA ASN A 280 -12.38 -10.10 11.06
C ASN A 280 -12.59 -9.17 9.85
N LEU A 281 -11.72 -9.26 8.82
CA LEU A 281 -11.84 -8.47 7.61
C LEU A 281 -13.11 -8.87 6.84
N ASP A 282 -14.09 -7.97 6.82
CA ASP A 282 -15.33 -8.08 6.07
C ASP A 282 -15.19 -7.34 4.73
N ILE A 283 -15.27 -8.08 3.63
CA ILE A 283 -15.07 -7.55 2.28
C ILE A 283 -16.20 -6.61 1.86
N GLU A 284 -17.44 -6.85 2.29
CA GLU A 284 -18.58 -5.98 1.99
C GLU A 284 -18.46 -4.65 2.74
N ARG A 285 -18.11 -4.69 4.03
CA ARG A 285 -17.83 -3.50 4.83
C ARG A 285 -16.65 -2.71 4.26
N PHE A 286 -15.57 -3.39 3.88
CA PHE A 286 -14.42 -2.75 3.22
C PHE A 286 -14.83 -2.08 1.90
N SER A 287 -15.62 -2.76 1.06
CA SER A 287 -16.17 -2.18 -0.17
C SER A 287 -17.07 -0.98 0.11
N ALA A 288 -17.89 -1.03 1.16
CA ALA A 288 -18.72 0.08 1.58
C ALA A 288 -17.89 1.31 1.98
N ARG A 289 -16.78 1.11 2.70
CA ARG A 289 -15.84 2.21 3.03
C ARG A 289 -15.17 2.82 1.80
N LEU A 290 -14.77 2.00 0.83
CA LEU A 290 -14.20 2.47 -0.44
C LEU A 290 -15.17 3.35 -1.24
N ARG A 291 -16.50 3.15 -1.09
CA ARG A 291 -17.52 4.02 -1.72
C ARG A 291 -17.53 5.44 -1.18
N GLY A 292 -16.95 5.68 0.00
CA GLY A 292 -16.75 7.01 0.57
C GLY A 292 -15.58 7.81 -0.03
N ASP A 293 -14.77 7.19 -0.90
CA ASP A 293 -13.69 7.90 -1.58
C ASP A 293 -14.23 8.79 -2.72
N PRO A 294 -13.71 10.01 -2.92
CA PRO A 294 -14.15 10.92 -3.99
C PRO A 294 -14.06 10.36 -5.41
N LEU A 295 -13.23 9.34 -5.64
CA LEU A 295 -13.06 8.68 -6.94
C LEU A 295 -13.71 7.29 -7.01
N ALA A 296 -14.64 6.98 -6.11
CA ALA A 296 -15.36 5.70 -6.15
C ALA A 296 -16.05 5.48 -7.52
N PRO A 297 -16.13 4.22 -8.00
CA PRO A 297 -15.61 3.00 -7.40
C PRO A 297 -14.09 2.90 -7.52
N VAL A 298 -13.40 2.56 -6.41
CA VAL A 298 -11.94 2.41 -6.35
C VAL A 298 -11.52 1.03 -6.84
N LEU A 299 -12.18 -0.03 -6.36
CA LEU A 299 -11.99 -1.40 -6.80
C LEU A 299 -13.27 -1.93 -7.45
N ASN A 300 -13.11 -2.86 -8.40
CA ASN A 300 -14.24 -3.59 -8.98
C ASN A 300 -14.47 -4.92 -8.22
N GLU A 301 -15.58 -5.61 -8.55
CA GLU A 301 -15.98 -6.86 -7.91
C GLU A 301 -14.90 -7.94 -8.01
N LYS A 302 -14.26 -8.12 -9.16
CA LYS A 302 -13.18 -9.13 -9.33
C LYS A 302 -11.98 -8.85 -8.41
N GLN A 303 -11.65 -7.59 -8.17
CA GLN A 303 -10.56 -7.21 -7.26
C GLN A 303 -10.95 -7.45 -5.79
N LEU A 304 -12.20 -7.21 -5.44
CA LEU A 304 -12.76 -7.50 -4.11
C LEU A 304 -12.83 -9.00 -3.85
N ASP A 305 -13.31 -9.79 -4.82
CA ASP A 305 -13.32 -11.26 -4.77
C ASP A 305 -11.89 -11.80 -4.60
N GLY A 306 -10.95 -11.27 -5.36
CA GLY A 306 -9.53 -11.62 -5.24
C GLY A 306 -8.96 -11.32 -3.85
N LEU A 307 -9.35 -10.19 -3.23
CA LEU A 307 -8.99 -9.89 -1.85
C LEU A 307 -9.56 -10.94 -0.89
N GLY A 308 -10.84 -11.31 -1.06
CA GLY A 308 -11.50 -12.36 -0.27
C GLY A 308 -10.79 -13.72 -0.39
N GLN A 309 -10.35 -14.09 -1.58
CA GLN A 309 -9.59 -15.32 -1.82
C GLN A 309 -8.22 -15.26 -1.12
N ARG A 310 -7.48 -14.16 -1.25
CA ARG A 310 -6.19 -13.99 -0.59
C ARG A 310 -6.32 -13.96 0.94
N ARG A 311 -7.40 -13.37 1.47
CA ARG A 311 -7.72 -13.44 2.91
C ARG A 311 -7.84 -14.89 3.38
N ARG A 312 -8.62 -15.73 2.67
CA ARG A 312 -8.74 -17.16 3.01
C ARG A 312 -7.39 -17.87 2.96
N ALA A 313 -6.60 -17.66 1.92
CA ALA A 313 -5.29 -18.28 1.77
C ALA A 313 -4.31 -17.91 2.90
N VAL A 314 -4.35 -16.66 3.39
CA VAL A 314 -3.56 -16.24 4.57
C VAL A 314 -3.98 -17.05 5.79
N LEU A 315 -5.29 -17.15 6.07
CA LEU A 315 -5.78 -17.86 7.26
C LEU A 315 -5.49 -19.36 7.21
N GLU A 316 -5.70 -20.01 6.06
CA GLU A 316 -5.35 -21.40 5.83
C GLU A 316 -3.85 -21.66 6.05
N HIS A 317 -3.00 -20.75 5.58
CA HIS A 317 -1.56 -20.84 5.81
C HIS A 317 -1.20 -20.69 7.30
N VAL A 318 -1.79 -19.72 8.00
CA VAL A 318 -1.58 -19.53 9.45
C VAL A 318 -1.99 -20.79 10.22
N ASP A 319 -3.19 -21.32 9.93
CA ASP A 319 -3.72 -22.52 10.61
C ASP A 319 -2.81 -23.74 10.34
N ALA A 320 -2.28 -23.90 9.13
CA ALA A 320 -1.30 -24.92 8.80
C ALA A 320 0.02 -24.75 9.58
N MET A 321 0.47 -23.49 9.78
CA MET A 321 1.68 -23.25 10.58
C MET A 321 1.43 -23.54 12.07
N VAL A 322 0.27 -23.18 12.60
CA VAL A 322 -0.12 -23.51 13.97
C VAL A 322 -0.19 -25.04 14.19
N ALA A 323 -0.82 -25.75 13.25
CA ALA A 323 -0.88 -27.21 13.32
C ALA A 323 0.53 -27.87 13.29
N ARG A 324 1.45 -27.29 12.52
CA ARG A 324 2.81 -27.84 12.35
C ARG A 324 3.77 -27.51 13.49
N PHE A 325 3.73 -26.28 14.01
CA PHE A 325 4.76 -25.76 14.93
C PHE A 325 4.22 -25.41 16.31
N GLY A 326 2.93 -25.44 16.50
CA GLY A 326 2.27 -25.02 17.73
C GLY A 326 2.06 -23.50 17.81
N GLU A 327 1.00 -23.11 18.50
CA GLU A 327 0.52 -21.71 18.58
C GLU A 327 1.58 -20.76 19.16
N ALA A 328 2.23 -21.17 20.25
CA ALA A 328 3.24 -20.34 20.94
C ALA A 328 4.47 -20.01 20.07
N ARG A 329 4.80 -20.85 19.07
CA ARG A 329 5.92 -20.60 18.17
C ARG A 329 5.52 -19.80 16.94
N VAL A 330 4.26 -19.87 16.54
CA VAL A 330 3.71 -19.19 15.37
C VAL A 330 3.29 -17.77 15.74
N PHE A 331 2.56 -17.59 16.83
CA PHE A 331 2.20 -16.27 17.35
C PHE A 331 3.27 -15.77 18.34
N ALA A 332 4.40 -15.36 17.76
CA ALA A 332 5.59 -15.00 18.54
C ALA A 332 5.56 -13.57 19.05
N TRP A 333 4.56 -12.75 18.59
CA TRP A 333 4.39 -11.35 18.94
C TRP A 333 2.92 -11.00 19.20
#